data_fcd8990b1a13e94b51195f427e888e74
#
_entry.id   fcd8990b1a13e94b51195f427e888e74
#
_cell.length_a   1.000
_cell.length_b   1.000
_cell.length_c   1.000
_cell.angle_alpha   90.00
_cell.angle_beta   90.00
_cell.angle_gamma   90.00
#
_symmetry.space_group_name_H-M   'P 1'
#
loop_
_entity.id
_entity.type
_entity.pdbx_description
1 polymer ?
#
loop_
_entity_poly.entity_id
_entity_poly.type
_entity_poly.pdbx_seq_one_letter_code
_entity_poly.pdbx_strand_id
1 'polypeptide(L)'
;MAIPFFVYGTLLRGEANHTRFRGAIERLERATLRGARLFDLGPYPMALETANDADEIVGELIWPVPSRAAHILKSLDRLEGVDGDNPTSRASLFRRELRNARIVGESDGENAQNLVTCYVYFGRETAA
;
A
#
# COMPACT_ATOMS: atom_id res chain seq x y z
N MET A 1 3.58 -6.43 -16.78
CA MET A 1 3.94 -6.67 -15.40
C MET A 1 2.87 -6.11 -14.49
N ALA A 2 2.50 -6.85 -13.48
CA ALA A 2 1.43 -6.40 -12.60
C ALA A 2 1.89 -5.24 -11.73
N ILE A 3 0.96 -4.35 -11.40
CA ILE A 3 1.26 -3.22 -10.53
C ILE A 3 1.40 -3.74 -9.10
N PRO A 4 2.47 -3.39 -8.41
CA PRO A 4 2.65 -3.84 -7.02
C PRO A 4 1.76 -3.07 -6.05
N PHE A 5 1.67 -3.59 -4.82
CA PHE A 5 0.93 -2.98 -3.74
C PHE A 5 1.91 -2.49 -2.68
N PHE A 6 1.68 -1.28 -2.18
CA PHE A 6 2.43 -0.78 -1.03
C PHE A 6 1.61 -1.14 0.20
N VAL A 7 2.17 -1.93 1.08
CA VAL A 7 1.46 -2.41 2.26
C VAL A 7 2.14 -1.96 3.55
N TYR A 8 1.33 -1.79 4.57
CA TYR A 8 1.79 -1.39 5.88
C TYR A 8 0.85 -2.02 6.91
N GLY A 9 1.21 -1.97 8.17
CA GLY A 9 0.34 -2.51 9.21
C GLY A 9 0.19 -4.02 9.12
N THR A 10 -1.01 -4.52 9.14
CA THR A 10 -1.26 -5.95 9.22
C THR A 10 -0.87 -6.74 7.98
N LEU A 11 -0.55 -6.05 6.90
CA LEU A 11 -0.13 -6.74 5.69
C LEU A 11 1.38 -6.84 5.57
N LEU A 12 2.14 -6.35 6.55
CA LEU A 12 3.58 -6.46 6.52
C LEU A 12 4.02 -7.91 6.77
N ARG A 13 5.26 -8.19 6.38
CA ARG A 13 5.83 -9.52 6.51
C ARG A 13 5.71 -10.02 7.94
N GLY A 14 5.29 -11.23 8.10
CA GLY A 14 5.12 -11.84 9.41
C GLY A 14 3.75 -11.67 9.99
N GLU A 15 2.93 -10.84 9.42
CA GLU A 15 1.59 -10.65 9.92
C GLU A 15 0.66 -11.73 9.37
N ALA A 16 -0.43 -11.98 10.08
CA ALA A 16 -1.36 -13.03 9.69
C ALA A 16 -1.87 -12.90 8.26
N ASN A 17 -2.12 -11.67 7.85
CA ASN A 17 -2.66 -11.46 6.50
C ASN A 17 -1.64 -11.70 5.41
N HIS A 18 -0.35 -11.64 5.72
CA HIS A 18 0.70 -11.90 4.75
C HIS A 18 0.65 -13.37 4.30
N THR A 19 0.34 -14.29 5.20
CA THR A 19 0.33 -15.70 4.84
C THR A 19 -0.80 -16.05 3.88
N ARG A 20 -1.85 -15.21 3.84
CA ARG A 20 -2.96 -15.42 2.95
C ARG A 20 -2.53 -15.38 1.49
N PHE A 21 -1.47 -14.66 1.18
CA PHE A 21 -1.01 -14.51 -0.19
C PHE A 21 0.25 -15.31 -0.49
N ARG A 22 0.59 -16.26 0.38
CA ARG A 22 1.78 -17.06 0.17
C ARG A 22 1.67 -17.79 -1.16
N GLY A 23 2.71 -17.76 -1.94
CA GLY A 23 2.72 -18.40 -3.26
C GLY A 23 2.14 -17.53 -4.36
N ALA A 24 1.51 -16.42 -4.01
CA ALA A 24 0.96 -15.51 -5.00
C ALA A 24 1.83 -14.26 -5.19
N ILE A 25 2.90 -14.14 -4.40
CA ILE A 25 3.79 -12.97 -4.44
C ILE A 25 5.12 -13.42 -5.04
N GLU A 26 5.56 -12.73 -6.08
CA GLU A 26 6.83 -13.09 -6.70
C GLU A 26 7.99 -12.20 -6.28
N ARG A 27 7.74 -11.06 -5.69
CA ARG A 27 8.80 -10.16 -5.26
C ARG A 27 8.30 -9.30 -4.10
N LEU A 28 9.19 -9.01 -3.16
CA LEU A 28 8.86 -8.19 -2.02
C LEU A 28 10.06 -7.31 -1.71
N GLU A 29 9.86 -6.01 -1.58
CA GLU A 29 10.93 -5.05 -1.31
C GLU A 29 10.48 -4.07 -0.24
N ARG A 30 11.39 -3.69 0.62
CA ARG A 30 11.11 -2.66 1.59
C ARG A 30 11.03 -1.32 0.88
N ALA A 31 10.11 -0.48 1.24
CA ALA A 31 9.90 0.78 0.54
C ALA A 31 9.36 1.85 1.46
N THR A 32 9.45 3.11 1.01
CA THR A 32 8.88 4.23 1.74
C THR A 32 7.94 4.99 0.83
N LEU A 33 6.95 5.63 1.44
CA LEU A 33 5.98 6.44 0.72
C LEU A 33 5.97 7.84 1.36
N ARG A 34 6.32 8.86 0.58
CA ARG A 34 6.32 10.23 1.07
C ARG A 34 4.96 10.87 0.96
N GLY A 35 4.73 11.87 1.77
CA GLY A 35 3.49 12.62 1.73
C GLY A 35 2.34 11.92 2.44
N ALA A 36 2.66 11.03 3.37
CA ALA A 36 1.66 10.30 4.12
C ALA A 36 2.22 9.90 5.48
N ARG A 37 1.35 9.70 6.43
CA ARG A 37 1.72 9.26 7.78
C ARG A 37 0.76 8.20 8.26
N LEU A 38 1.22 7.35 9.17
CA LEU A 38 0.35 6.39 9.82
C LEU A 38 -0.22 7.02 11.08
N PHE A 39 -1.52 6.85 11.25
CA PHE A 39 -2.21 7.32 12.43
C PHE A 39 -2.82 6.13 13.15
N ASP A 40 -2.66 6.11 14.47
CA ASP A 40 -3.16 5.02 15.28
C ASP A 40 -4.57 5.38 15.73
N LEU A 41 -5.53 5.15 14.88
CA LEU A 41 -6.89 5.57 15.11
C LEU A 41 -7.83 4.44 15.48
N GLY A 42 -7.33 3.42 16.07
CA GLY A 42 -8.17 2.29 16.44
C GLY A 42 -7.41 0.99 16.45
N PRO A 43 -8.06 -0.10 16.12
CA PRO A 43 -7.42 -1.42 16.22
C PRO A 43 -6.25 -1.62 15.25
N TYR A 44 -6.14 -0.79 14.24
CA TYR A 44 -5.02 -0.87 13.29
C TYR A 44 -4.68 0.51 12.78
N PRO A 45 -3.44 0.70 12.34
CA PRO A 45 -3.03 2.01 11.84
C PRO A 45 -3.67 2.33 10.49
N MET A 46 -3.86 3.58 10.24
CA MET A 46 -4.46 4.06 9.00
C MET A 46 -3.50 5.05 8.35
N ALA A 47 -3.24 4.88 7.07
CA ALA A 47 -2.42 5.82 6.32
C ALA A 47 -3.29 6.97 5.83
N LEU A 48 -2.85 8.18 6.09
CA LEU A 48 -3.55 9.37 5.59
C LEU A 48 -2.55 10.23 4.82
N GLU A 49 -3.00 10.78 3.71
CA GLU A 49 -2.14 11.68 2.96
C GLU A 49 -1.96 12.97 3.71
N THR A 50 -0.77 13.55 3.64
CA THR A 50 -0.48 14.84 4.23
C THR A 50 0.07 15.74 3.14
N ALA A 51 0.09 17.01 3.36
CA ALA A 51 0.67 17.93 2.40
C ALA A 51 2.17 18.11 2.62
N ASN A 52 2.75 17.37 3.54
CA ASN A 52 4.14 17.55 3.92
C ASN A 52 5.01 16.44 3.36
N ASP A 53 5.89 16.78 2.43
CA ASP A 53 6.78 15.79 1.83
C ASP A 53 7.78 15.20 2.81
N ALA A 54 7.95 15.80 3.97
CA ALA A 54 8.83 15.25 4.99
C ALA A 54 8.17 14.08 5.73
N ASP A 55 6.85 13.96 5.62
CA ASP A 55 6.17 12.82 6.22
C ASP A 55 6.40 11.60 5.35
N GLU A 56 6.55 10.44 5.98
CA GLU A 56 6.88 9.24 5.26
C GLU A 56 6.39 8.01 5.99
N ILE A 57 5.93 7.03 5.23
CA ILE A 57 5.54 5.73 5.79
C ILE A 57 6.55 4.70 5.33
N VAL A 58 7.01 3.86 6.25
CA VAL A 58 7.86 2.72 5.89
C VAL A 58 6.94 1.51 5.76
N GLY A 59 7.07 0.81 4.67
CA GLY A 59 6.27 -0.38 4.39
C GLY A 59 6.99 -1.32 3.44
N GLU A 60 6.22 -2.05 2.68
CA GLU A 60 6.76 -3.00 1.72
C GLU A 60 6.01 -2.92 0.40
N LEU A 61 6.74 -3.09 -0.70
CA LEU A 61 6.12 -3.25 -2.01
C LEU A 61 6.01 -4.74 -2.26
N ILE A 62 4.83 -5.18 -2.66
CA ILE A 62 4.56 -6.57 -2.95
C ILE A 62 4.16 -6.67 -4.41
N TRP A 63 4.93 -7.44 -5.18
CA TRP A 63 4.59 -7.69 -6.58
C TRP A 63 3.88 -9.03 -6.67
N PRO A 64 2.64 -9.05 -7.13
CA PRO A 64 1.93 -10.32 -7.25
C PRO A 64 2.43 -11.09 -8.47
N VAL A 65 2.32 -12.40 -8.41
CA VAL A 65 2.49 -13.23 -9.59
C VAL A 65 1.43 -12.75 -10.58
N PRO A 66 1.76 -12.45 -11.84
CA PRO A 66 0.80 -11.85 -12.77
C PRO A 66 -0.52 -12.59 -12.90
N SER A 67 -0.49 -13.92 -12.91
CA SER A 67 -1.72 -14.69 -13.03
C SER A 67 -2.60 -14.59 -11.79
N ARG A 68 -2.08 -14.07 -10.68
CA ARG A 68 -2.83 -13.95 -9.44
C ARG A 68 -3.14 -12.51 -9.08
N ALA A 69 -2.69 -11.58 -9.90
CA ALA A 69 -2.78 -10.16 -9.56
C ALA A 69 -4.23 -9.70 -9.37
N ALA A 70 -5.14 -10.12 -10.24
CA ALA A 70 -6.53 -9.70 -10.14
C ALA A 70 -7.18 -10.25 -8.87
N HIS A 71 -6.83 -11.47 -8.50
CA HIS A 71 -7.37 -12.10 -7.30
C HIS A 71 -6.86 -11.39 -6.04
N ILE A 72 -5.59 -11.04 -6.01
CA ILE A 72 -5.02 -10.32 -4.87
C ILE A 72 -5.66 -8.95 -4.74
N LEU A 73 -5.82 -8.24 -5.87
CA LEU A 73 -6.44 -6.92 -5.84
C LEU A 73 -7.85 -7.00 -5.26
N LYS A 74 -8.63 -7.98 -5.70
CA LYS A 74 -9.98 -8.14 -5.21
C LYS A 74 -9.99 -8.46 -3.73
N SER A 75 -9.07 -9.31 -3.28
CA SER A 75 -8.99 -9.68 -1.88
C SER A 75 -8.60 -8.50 -1.00
N LEU A 76 -7.65 -7.68 -1.45
CA LEU A 76 -7.22 -6.51 -0.70
C LEU A 76 -8.34 -5.46 -0.66
N ASP A 77 -9.02 -5.24 -1.78
CA ASP A 77 -10.12 -4.29 -1.81
C ASP A 77 -11.20 -4.72 -0.81
N ARG A 78 -11.49 -6.00 -0.76
CA ARG A 78 -12.49 -6.51 0.17
C ARG A 78 -12.05 -6.35 1.62
N LEU A 79 -10.79 -6.64 1.90
CA LEU A 79 -10.23 -6.52 3.23
C LEU A 79 -10.29 -5.09 3.72
N GLU A 80 -10.03 -4.13 2.84
CA GLU A 80 -10.02 -2.72 3.21
C GLU A 80 -11.39 -2.05 3.03
N GLY A 81 -12.37 -2.77 2.56
CA GLY A 81 -13.69 -2.20 2.36
C GLY A 81 -13.77 -1.24 1.18
N VAL A 82 -12.97 -1.48 0.16
CA VAL A 82 -12.94 -0.61 -1.02
C VAL A 82 -13.78 -1.23 -2.11
N ASP A 83 -14.61 -0.40 -2.78
CA ASP A 83 -15.40 -0.84 -3.91
C ASP A 83 -14.49 -0.93 -5.12
N GLY A 84 -14.26 -2.13 -5.64
CA GLY A 84 -13.37 -2.35 -6.77
C GLY A 84 -13.79 -1.63 -8.04
N ASP A 85 -15.08 -1.38 -8.21
CA ASP A 85 -15.56 -0.67 -9.39
C ASP A 85 -15.44 0.85 -9.22
N ASN A 86 -15.32 1.31 -8.00
CA ASN A 86 -15.15 2.73 -7.73
C ASN A 86 -14.20 2.88 -6.53
N PRO A 87 -12.91 2.65 -6.76
CA PRO A 87 -11.93 2.55 -5.64
C PRO A 87 -11.73 3.85 -4.85
N THR A 88 -12.16 4.97 -5.37
CA THR A 88 -12.02 6.24 -4.65
C THR A 88 -13.35 6.72 -4.08
N SER A 89 -14.36 5.86 -4.04
CA SER A 89 -15.69 6.24 -3.57
C SER A 89 -15.67 6.80 -2.17
N ARG A 90 -16.40 7.86 -1.95
CA ARG A 90 -16.50 8.49 -0.65
C ARG A 90 -17.35 7.68 0.32
N ALA A 91 -18.04 6.67 -0.17
CA ALA A 91 -18.85 5.81 0.69
C ALA A 91 -17.97 4.87 1.51
N SER A 92 -16.72 4.69 1.13
CA SER A 92 -15.81 3.79 1.81
C SER A 92 -14.87 4.55 2.74
N LEU A 93 -14.52 3.94 3.87
CA LEU A 93 -13.56 4.53 4.80
C LEU A 93 -12.17 4.58 4.19
N PHE A 94 -11.82 3.59 3.40
CA PHE A 94 -10.54 3.55 2.70
C PHE A 94 -10.76 3.77 1.21
N ARG A 95 -9.75 4.28 0.54
CA ARG A 95 -9.75 4.38 -0.90
C ARG A 95 -8.44 3.81 -1.43
N ARG A 96 -8.46 3.30 -2.66
CA ARG A 96 -7.26 2.77 -3.30
C ARG A 96 -6.81 3.78 -4.36
N GLU A 97 -5.55 4.16 -4.31
CA GLU A 97 -4.98 5.14 -5.24
C GLU A 97 -3.64 4.66 -5.78
N LEU A 98 -3.20 5.22 -6.88
CA LEU A 98 -1.87 4.96 -7.40
C LEU A 98 -0.92 6.04 -6.89
N ARG A 99 0.22 5.63 -6.38
CA ARG A 99 1.24 6.55 -5.91
C ARG A 99 2.61 5.97 -6.22
N ASN A 100 3.64 6.77 -6.10
CA ASN A 100 5.01 6.32 -6.31
C ASN A 100 5.69 6.11 -4.97
N ALA A 101 6.20 4.92 -4.75
CA ALA A 101 6.97 4.60 -3.54
C ALA A 101 8.42 4.40 -3.92
N ARG A 102 9.32 4.57 -2.97
CA ARG A 102 10.75 4.43 -3.21
C ARG A 102 11.26 3.17 -2.55
N ILE A 103 11.98 2.33 -3.30
CA ILE A 103 12.58 1.13 -2.77
C ILE A 103 13.77 1.54 -1.89
N VAL A 104 13.85 0.95 -0.69
CA VAL A 104 14.89 1.24 0.25
C VAL A 104 16.08 0.32 0.00
N GLY A 105 17.26 0.83 0.20
CA GLY A 105 18.43 -0.03 0.23
C GLY A 105 19.08 -0.31 -1.07
N GLU A 106 18.54 0.10 -2.17
CA GLU A 106 19.16 -0.12 -3.38
C GLU A 106 19.91 1.08 -3.60
N SER A 107 21.06 1.03 -3.72
CA SER A 107 21.94 1.97 -4.13
C SER A 107 21.57 3.32 -3.95
N ASP A 108 22.08 3.87 -3.22
CA ASP A 108 22.20 5.12 -3.11
C ASP A 108 21.43 6.01 -3.78
N GLY A 109 20.88 6.57 -3.19
CA GLY A 109 20.11 7.46 -3.54
C GLY A 109 20.31 8.60 -4.42
N GLU A 110 21.23 8.55 -5.16
CA GLU A 110 21.43 9.52 -6.04
C GLU A 110 20.46 9.45 -7.03
N ASN A 111 19.85 8.42 -7.29
CA ASN A 111 19.01 8.30 -8.34
C ASN A 111 17.64 8.26 -7.88
N ALA A 112 16.90 9.21 -8.16
CA ALA A 112 15.54 9.21 -7.93
C ALA A 112 14.81 8.17 -8.70
N GLN A 113 15.52 7.27 -9.34
CA GLN A 113 14.87 6.36 -10.19
C GLN A 113 14.39 5.12 -9.53
N ASN A 114 14.47 5.03 -8.21
CA ASN A 114 13.94 3.88 -7.51
C ASN A 114 12.46 4.03 -7.22
N LEU A 115 11.80 4.96 -7.89
CA LEU A 115 10.38 5.17 -7.69
C LEU A 115 9.56 4.12 -8.45
N VAL A 116 8.58 3.54 -7.79
CA VAL A 116 7.75 2.51 -8.36
C VAL A 116 6.29 2.89 -8.17
N THR A 117 5.53 2.89 -9.24
CA THR A 117 4.09 3.16 -9.15
C THR A 117 3.40 1.95 -8.54
N CYS A 118 2.59 2.18 -7.55
CA CYS A 118 1.97 1.11 -6.79
C CYS A 118 0.58 1.51 -6.33
N TYR A 119 -0.22 0.51 -5.94
CA TYR A 119 -1.51 0.75 -5.30
C TYR A 119 -1.28 1.01 -3.82
N VAL A 120 -1.96 1.99 -3.27
CA VAL A 120 -1.91 2.32 -1.85
C VAL A 120 -3.34 2.48 -1.33
N TYR A 121 -3.61 1.92 -0.17
CA TYR A 121 -4.90 2.10 0.48
C TYR A 121 -4.77 3.20 1.52
N PHE A 122 -5.47 4.30 1.31
CA PHE A 122 -5.48 5.42 2.24
C PHE A 122 -6.80 5.48 2.99
N GLY A 123 -6.75 5.79 4.26
CA GLY A 123 -7.95 6.10 5.01
C GLY A 123 -8.43 7.49 4.67
N ARG A 124 -9.67 7.78 5.03
CA ARG A 124 -10.21 9.12 4.86
C ARG A 124 -10.28 9.76 6.24
N GLU A 125 -9.97 11.06 6.27
CA GLU A 125 -10.15 11.79 7.45
C GLU A 125 -11.63 11.87 7.69
N THR A 126 -12.06 11.42 8.81
CA THR A 126 -13.45 11.58 9.14
C THR A 126 -13.60 13.03 9.52
N ALA A 127 -14.53 13.66 8.95
CA ALA A 127 -14.84 15.00 9.31
C ALA A 127 -15.27 14.91 10.75
N ALA A 128 -14.54 15.47 11.57
CA ALA A 128 -14.83 15.43 12.98
C ALA A 128 -16.13 16.13 13.27
#